data_3348c7fe6e12612306807dda67699807
#
_entry.id   3348c7fe6e12612306807dda67699807
#
_cell.length_a   1.000
_cell.length_b   1.000
_cell.length_c   1.000
_cell.angle_alpha   90.00
_cell.angle_beta   90.00
_cell.angle_gamma   90.00
#
_symmetry.space_group_name_H-M   'P 1'
#
loop_
_entity.id
_entity.type
_entity.pdbx_description
1 polymer ?
#
loop_
_entity_poly.entity_id
_entity_poly.type
_entity_poly.pdbx_seq_one_letter_code
_entity_poly.pdbx_strand_id
1 'polypeptide(L)'
;MAMLKYGGNAGRGGHQLTERTSEQVFAAREEAAAFFGGKPENTIFCLNCTHALNLAIQGIVQSNDHVIISNLEHNAVLRPVAAMVRERGVQCSIAPVSVDDKETVAAFRARIRPNTRAIICTLASNVTGQILPYRELAALCKEHGICMIADGAQACGTLPVQMSDGMNILCTAGHKGLYGATGTGLLITDTKFPIQPLLYGGTGSLSAKLEMPDFLPDRLECGTLNIAGILSLRAGIAFVKKTGTAAIFQHETTCCNKLLSMLQTMPQVTVYRQPGAAYAPIVSFNIQNLSSEETAELLDQKGFCLRAGLHCAPLAHRAIGTIDGGTVRFAPSIFNTLPEIVALGNAIRNL
;
A
#
# COMPACT_ATOMS: atom_id res chain seq x y z
N MET A 1 -0.74 26.32 1.19
CA MET A 1 -0.87 27.81 1.04
C MET A 1 0.33 28.42 0.31
N ALA A 2 1.59 28.20 0.71
CA ALA A 2 2.78 28.78 0.04
C ALA A 2 2.85 28.38 -1.45
N MET A 3 2.58 27.11 -1.78
CA MET A 3 2.59 26.60 -3.15
C MET A 3 1.57 27.30 -4.08
N LEU A 4 0.36 27.57 -3.59
CA LEU A 4 -0.66 28.30 -4.36
C LEU A 4 -0.29 29.76 -4.63
N LYS A 5 0.58 30.33 -3.77
CA LYS A 5 1.02 31.73 -3.88
C LYS A 5 2.29 31.90 -4.71
N TYR A 6 3.23 30.94 -4.62
CA TYR A 6 4.62 31.10 -5.10
C TYR A 6 5.10 29.91 -5.93
N GLY A 7 4.23 28.96 -6.27
CA GLY A 7 4.60 27.78 -7.04
C GLY A 7 4.85 28.06 -8.50
N GLY A 8 5.94 27.50 -9.02
CA GLY A 8 6.25 27.39 -10.43
C GLY A 8 6.13 25.93 -10.91
N ASN A 9 6.27 25.71 -12.22
CA ASN A 9 6.27 24.37 -12.77
C ASN A 9 7.69 23.76 -12.66
N ALA A 10 7.90 22.82 -11.73
CA ALA A 10 9.20 22.21 -11.50
C ALA A 10 9.81 21.60 -12.78
N GLY A 11 11.10 21.90 -13.04
CA GLY A 11 11.85 21.35 -14.16
C GLY A 11 11.46 21.87 -15.55
N ARG A 12 10.56 22.87 -15.66
CA ARG A 12 10.00 23.32 -16.95
C ARG A 12 10.12 24.83 -17.20
N GLY A 13 11.02 25.53 -16.53
CA GLY A 13 11.29 26.95 -16.74
C GLY A 13 12.58 27.38 -16.10
N GLY A 14 13.18 28.48 -16.62
CA GLY A 14 14.46 29.04 -16.15
C GLY A 14 14.30 30.26 -15.23
N HIS A 15 13.23 30.35 -14.44
CA HIS A 15 13.01 31.47 -13.54
C HIS A 15 12.98 31.03 -12.07
N GLN A 16 13.26 31.95 -11.17
CA GLN A 16 13.43 31.69 -9.72
C GLN A 16 12.29 30.91 -9.05
N LEU A 17 11.01 31.10 -9.46
CA LEU A 17 9.90 30.34 -8.90
C LEU A 17 9.96 28.87 -9.31
N THR A 18 10.37 28.56 -10.54
CA THR A 18 10.56 27.19 -11.01
C THR A 18 11.72 26.51 -10.30
N GLU A 19 12.87 27.19 -10.15
CA GLU A 19 14.03 26.67 -9.43
C GLU A 19 13.66 26.33 -7.97
N ARG A 20 13.04 27.26 -7.28
CA ARG A 20 12.53 27.07 -5.92
C ARG A 20 11.57 25.89 -5.79
N THR A 21 10.68 25.72 -6.77
CA THR A 21 9.73 24.60 -6.78
C THR A 21 10.46 23.28 -7.02
N SER A 22 11.44 23.27 -7.93
CA SER A 22 12.27 22.08 -8.20
C SER A 22 13.06 21.65 -6.96
N GLU A 23 13.66 22.59 -6.24
CA GLU A 23 14.34 22.33 -4.96
C GLU A 23 13.39 21.70 -3.92
N GLN A 24 12.17 22.22 -3.80
CA GLN A 24 11.19 21.67 -2.85
C GLN A 24 10.74 20.25 -3.23
N VAL A 25 10.54 19.98 -4.52
CA VAL A 25 10.20 18.62 -5.02
C VAL A 25 11.38 17.67 -4.79
N PHE A 26 12.61 18.12 -5.06
CA PHE A 26 13.81 17.32 -4.81
C PHE A 26 13.98 17.01 -3.33
N ALA A 27 13.86 18.00 -2.45
CA ALA A 27 13.90 17.79 -1.00
C ALA A 27 12.81 16.85 -0.49
N ALA A 28 11.60 16.90 -1.08
CA ALA A 28 10.55 15.92 -0.77
C ALA A 28 10.94 14.50 -1.16
N ARG A 29 11.64 14.35 -2.29
CA ARG A 29 12.14 13.05 -2.78
C ARG A 29 13.26 12.51 -1.88
N GLU A 30 14.20 13.36 -1.48
CA GLU A 30 15.26 13.00 -0.53
C GLU A 30 14.67 12.53 0.82
N GLU A 31 13.70 13.26 1.36
CA GLU A 31 13.06 12.89 2.64
C GLU A 31 12.26 11.58 2.53
N ALA A 32 11.55 11.37 1.41
CA ALA A 32 10.84 10.11 1.16
C ALA A 32 11.81 8.93 0.98
N ALA A 33 12.87 9.12 0.20
CA ALA A 33 13.92 8.12 0.01
C ALA A 33 14.59 7.74 1.35
N ALA A 34 15.00 8.73 2.11
CA ALA A 34 15.64 8.52 3.41
C ALA A 34 14.70 7.84 4.42
N PHE A 35 13.39 8.14 4.38
CA PHE A 35 12.41 7.52 5.27
C PHE A 35 12.30 6.00 5.04
N PHE A 36 12.43 5.54 3.80
CA PHE A 36 12.36 4.13 3.43
C PHE A 36 13.73 3.47 3.21
N GLY A 37 14.84 4.17 3.45
CA GLY A 37 16.20 3.64 3.22
C GLY A 37 16.51 3.40 1.74
N GLY A 38 15.85 4.16 0.84
CA GLY A 38 16.11 4.17 -0.59
C GLY A 38 17.04 5.30 -1.02
N LYS A 39 17.23 5.45 -2.33
CA LYS A 39 17.98 6.56 -2.93
C LYS A 39 17.02 7.54 -3.60
N PRO A 40 17.29 8.86 -3.57
CA PRO A 40 16.43 9.87 -4.20
C PRO A 40 16.19 9.58 -5.67
N GLU A 41 17.23 9.27 -6.44
CA GLU A 41 17.14 8.96 -7.87
C GLU A 41 16.26 7.73 -8.17
N ASN A 42 16.13 6.80 -7.22
CA ASN A 42 15.36 5.57 -7.34
C ASN A 42 13.96 5.67 -6.67
N THR A 43 13.55 6.87 -6.30
CA THR A 43 12.27 7.15 -5.67
C THR A 43 11.39 7.93 -6.63
N ILE A 44 10.30 7.34 -7.06
CA ILE A 44 9.40 7.83 -8.12
C ILE A 44 8.09 8.29 -7.50
N PHE A 45 7.65 9.51 -7.80
CA PHE A 45 6.34 10.00 -7.43
C PHE A 45 5.27 9.43 -8.35
N CYS A 46 4.24 8.88 -7.75
CA CYS A 46 3.09 8.31 -8.42
C CYS A 46 1.79 9.02 -7.98
N LEU A 47 0.71 8.83 -8.74
CA LEU A 47 -0.60 9.39 -8.40
C LEU A 47 -1.24 8.74 -7.16
N ASN A 48 -0.91 7.48 -6.90
CA ASN A 48 -1.37 6.66 -5.78
C ASN A 48 -0.64 5.31 -5.83
N CYS A 49 -0.90 4.43 -4.84
CA CYS A 49 -0.31 3.09 -4.81
C CYS A 49 -0.74 2.23 -6.02
N THR A 50 -1.97 2.37 -6.52
CA THR A 50 -2.43 1.64 -7.71
C THR A 50 -1.59 1.98 -8.94
N HIS A 51 -1.27 3.27 -9.14
CA HIS A 51 -0.37 3.69 -10.22
C HIS A 51 1.03 3.11 -10.04
N ALA A 52 1.59 3.18 -8.82
CA ALA A 52 2.89 2.62 -8.51
C ALA A 52 2.95 1.10 -8.78
N LEU A 53 1.93 0.35 -8.35
CA LEU A 53 1.83 -1.09 -8.60
C LEU A 53 1.67 -1.44 -10.08
N ASN A 54 0.85 -0.68 -10.83
CA ASN A 54 0.75 -0.89 -12.29
C ASN A 54 2.09 -0.64 -12.98
N LEU A 55 2.80 0.43 -12.60
CA LEU A 55 4.12 0.75 -13.13
C LEU A 55 5.13 -0.37 -12.84
N ALA A 56 5.16 -0.89 -11.61
CA ALA A 56 6.03 -1.99 -11.21
C ALA A 56 5.66 -3.29 -11.93
N ILE A 57 4.40 -3.71 -11.86
CA ILE A 57 3.94 -5.00 -12.40
C ILE A 57 4.11 -5.04 -13.92
N GLN A 58 3.56 -4.06 -14.63
CA GLN A 58 3.60 -4.05 -16.09
C GLN A 58 4.97 -3.73 -16.65
N GLY A 59 5.81 -3.01 -15.89
CA GLY A 59 7.17 -2.67 -16.28
C GLY A 59 8.18 -3.80 -16.04
N ILE A 60 7.89 -4.75 -15.14
CA ILE A 60 8.78 -5.87 -14.81
C ILE A 60 8.36 -7.15 -15.53
N VAL A 61 7.05 -7.46 -15.55
CA VAL A 61 6.52 -8.73 -16.04
C VAL A 61 6.34 -8.68 -17.55
N GLN A 62 6.86 -9.70 -18.22
CA GLN A 62 6.80 -9.83 -19.68
C GLN A 62 5.82 -10.93 -20.11
N SER A 63 5.60 -11.06 -21.43
CA SER A 63 4.76 -12.11 -21.98
C SER A 63 5.29 -13.50 -21.60
N ASN A 64 4.38 -14.40 -21.23
CA ASN A 64 4.68 -15.77 -20.80
C ASN A 64 5.47 -15.91 -19.48
N ASP A 65 5.73 -14.83 -18.77
CA ASP A 65 6.26 -14.92 -17.41
C ASP A 65 5.25 -15.54 -16.45
N HIS A 66 5.76 -16.04 -15.33
CA HIS A 66 4.95 -16.48 -14.21
C HIS A 66 5.11 -15.50 -13.03
N VAL A 67 4.00 -15.20 -12.37
CA VAL A 67 3.97 -14.41 -11.14
C VAL A 67 3.28 -15.16 -10.02
N ILE A 68 3.70 -14.91 -8.78
CA ILE A 68 3.05 -15.45 -7.58
C ILE A 68 2.49 -14.26 -6.79
N ILE A 69 1.22 -14.34 -6.41
CA ILE A 69 0.55 -13.37 -5.56
C ILE A 69 -0.02 -14.06 -4.32
N SER A 70 -0.32 -13.29 -3.26
CA SER A 70 -1.04 -13.85 -2.11
C SER A 70 -2.56 -13.92 -2.35
N ASN A 71 -3.26 -14.71 -1.54
CA ASN A 71 -4.72 -14.70 -1.50
C ASN A 71 -5.30 -13.51 -0.71
N LEU A 72 -4.46 -12.57 -0.23
CA LEU A 72 -4.89 -11.38 0.51
C LEU A 72 -4.72 -10.08 -0.29
N GLU A 73 -4.45 -10.17 -1.60
CA GLU A 73 -4.15 -9.01 -2.43
C GLU A 73 -5.34 -8.08 -2.67
N HIS A 74 -5.02 -6.79 -2.73
CA HIS A 74 -5.95 -5.76 -3.18
C HIS A 74 -6.11 -5.77 -4.72
N ASN A 75 -7.23 -5.24 -5.23
CA ASN A 75 -7.49 -5.09 -6.66
C ASN A 75 -6.42 -4.29 -7.42
N ALA A 76 -5.61 -3.48 -6.74
CA ALA A 76 -4.47 -2.78 -7.35
C ALA A 76 -3.37 -3.74 -7.84
N VAL A 77 -3.30 -4.97 -7.29
CA VAL A 77 -2.47 -6.09 -7.75
C VAL A 77 -3.28 -7.02 -8.64
N LEU A 78 -4.48 -7.44 -8.20
CA LEU A 78 -5.26 -8.46 -8.89
C LEU A 78 -5.63 -8.06 -10.32
N ARG A 79 -6.09 -6.83 -10.52
CA ARG A 79 -6.57 -6.37 -11.83
C ARG A 79 -5.47 -6.24 -12.88
N PRO A 80 -4.32 -5.60 -12.62
CA PRO A 80 -3.22 -5.59 -13.60
C PRO A 80 -2.67 -6.99 -13.88
N VAL A 81 -2.54 -7.87 -12.87
CA VAL A 81 -2.14 -9.26 -13.09
C VAL A 81 -3.15 -10.00 -13.96
N ALA A 82 -4.45 -9.88 -13.69
CA ALA A 82 -5.50 -10.51 -14.50
C ALA A 82 -5.51 -9.97 -15.96
N ALA A 83 -5.25 -8.68 -16.15
CA ALA A 83 -5.12 -8.11 -17.49
C ALA A 83 -3.91 -8.71 -18.23
N MET A 84 -2.77 -8.84 -17.57
CA MET A 84 -1.57 -9.45 -18.18
C MET A 84 -1.74 -10.94 -18.48
N VAL A 85 -2.47 -11.68 -17.63
CA VAL A 85 -2.85 -13.08 -17.93
C VAL A 85 -3.65 -13.15 -19.23
N ARG A 86 -4.65 -12.30 -19.37
CA ARG A 86 -5.52 -12.27 -20.56
C ARG A 86 -4.81 -11.78 -21.82
N GLU A 87 -3.97 -10.75 -21.70
CA GLU A 87 -3.45 -10.00 -22.85
C GLU A 87 -2.03 -10.41 -23.26
N ARG A 88 -1.24 -10.93 -22.32
CA ARG A 88 0.18 -11.25 -22.54
C ARG A 88 0.54 -12.70 -22.24
N GLY A 89 -0.44 -13.57 -21.94
CA GLY A 89 -0.19 -14.98 -21.63
C GLY A 89 0.59 -15.20 -20.33
N VAL A 90 0.61 -14.21 -19.43
CA VAL A 90 1.24 -14.33 -18.11
C VAL A 90 0.54 -15.42 -17.31
N GLN A 91 1.31 -16.24 -16.61
CA GLN A 91 0.78 -17.24 -15.69
C GLN A 91 0.76 -16.68 -14.28
N CYS A 92 -0.29 -16.94 -13.52
CA CYS A 92 -0.42 -16.48 -12.13
C CYS A 92 -0.73 -17.65 -11.19
N SER A 93 0.05 -17.77 -10.12
CA SER A 93 -0.24 -18.66 -9.00
C SER A 93 -0.63 -17.86 -7.77
N ILE A 94 -1.69 -18.31 -7.06
CA ILE A 94 -2.14 -17.68 -5.81
C ILE A 94 -1.62 -18.53 -4.64
N ALA A 95 -0.81 -17.95 -3.77
CA ALA A 95 -0.29 -18.57 -2.56
C ALA A 95 -1.25 -18.28 -1.39
N PRO A 96 -1.72 -19.30 -0.65
CA PRO A 96 -2.46 -19.09 0.58
C PRO A 96 -1.55 -18.50 1.66
N VAL A 97 -2.12 -17.58 2.43
CA VAL A 97 -1.48 -17.02 3.63
C VAL A 97 -2.04 -17.73 4.85
N SER A 98 -1.15 -18.33 5.65
CA SER A 98 -1.45 -18.97 6.93
C SER A 98 -1.20 -17.99 8.08
N VAL A 99 -1.65 -18.37 9.29
CA VAL A 99 -1.25 -17.72 10.55
C VAL A 99 0.21 -18.05 10.90
N ASP A 100 0.73 -19.17 10.43
CA ASP A 100 2.14 -19.54 10.53
C ASP A 100 2.92 -19.00 9.33
N ASP A 101 3.88 -18.13 9.62
CA ASP A 101 4.75 -17.52 8.62
C ASP A 101 5.54 -18.56 7.82
N LYS A 102 5.97 -19.69 8.44
CA LYS A 102 6.70 -20.76 7.75
C LYS A 102 5.82 -21.46 6.73
N GLU A 103 4.55 -21.71 7.06
CA GLU A 103 3.59 -22.29 6.11
C GLU A 103 3.33 -21.34 4.94
N THR A 104 3.20 -20.04 5.24
CA THR A 104 3.06 -19.01 4.20
C THR A 104 4.25 -19.03 3.25
N VAL A 105 5.48 -18.96 3.77
CA VAL A 105 6.70 -18.99 2.95
C VAL A 105 6.80 -20.30 2.14
N ALA A 106 6.49 -21.45 2.76
CA ALA A 106 6.45 -22.75 2.08
C ALA A 106 5.42 -22.77 0.93
N ALA A 107 4.26 -22.14 1.12
CA ALA A 107 3.23 -22.04 0.08
C ALA A 107 3.71 -21.22 -1.13
N PHE A 108 4.45 -20.12 -0.91
CA PHE A 108 5.07 -19.35 -1.99
C PHE A 108 6.19 -20.16 -2.67
N ARG A 109 7.08 -20.77 -1.91
CA ARG A 109 8.21 -21.59 -2.42
C ARG A 109 7.70 -22.73 -3.34
N ALA A 110 6.64 -23.43 -2.95
CA ALA A 110 6.05 -24.53 -3.71
C ALA A 110 5.46 -24.09 -5.08
N ARG A 111 5.28 -22.79 -5.29
CA ARG A 111 4.73 -22.23 -6.53
C ARG A 111 5.78 -21.66 -7.48
N ILE A 112 7.05 -21.62 -7.05
CA ILE A 112 8.15 -21.13 -7.88
C ILE A 112 8.36 -22.07 -9.06
N ARG A 113 8.50 -21.48 -10.25
CA ARG A 113 8.74 -22.17 -11.54
C ARG A 113 9.96 -21.56 -12.22
N PRO A 114 10.57 -22.24 -13.21
CA PRO A 114 11.72 -21.68 -13.95
C PRO A 114 11.46 -20.31 -14.58
N ASN A 115 10.23 -20.04 -14.99
CA ASN A 115 9.79 -18.77 -15.57
C ASN A 115 9.15 -17.81 -14.56
N THR A 116 9.29 -18.05 -13.24
CA THR A 116 8.79 -17.11 -12.24
C THR A 116 9.59 -15.82 -12.27
N ARG A 117 8.94 -14.72 -12.64
CA ARG A 117 9.54 -13.40 -12.77
C ARG A 117 9.45 -12.59 -11.50
N ALA A 118 8.30 -12.65 -10.82
CA ALA A 118 8.05 -11.84 -9.63
C ALA A 118 7.17 -12.55 -8.61
N ILE A 119 7.42 -12.23 -7.34
CA ILE A 119 6.47 -12.37 -6.24
C ILE A 119 5.93 -10.97 -5.96
N ILE A 120 4.59 -10.83 -5.98
CA ILE A 120 3.89 -9.59 -5.71
C ILE A 120 3.02 -9.81 -4.48
N CYS A 121 3.29 -9.12 -3.38
CA CYS A 121 2.49 -9.31 -2.18
C CYS A 121 2.25 -8.02 -1.40
N THR A 122 1.05 -7.93 -0.81
CA THR A 122 0.78 -6.92 0.19
C THR A 122 1.59 -7.19 1.45
N LEU A 123 2.09 -6.14 2.10
CA LEU A 123 2.80 -6.28 3.38
C LEU A 123 1.83 -6.49 4.54
N ALA A 124 0.60 -5.97 4.40
CA ALA A 124 -0.49 -6.19 5.35
C ALA A 124 -1.84 -6.13 4.62
N SER A 125 -2.73 -7.07 4.95
CA SER A 125 -4.06 -7.13 4.34
C SER A 125 -4.91 -5.93 4.72
N ASN A 126 -5.53 -5.31 3.73
CA ASN A 126 -6.48 -4.22 3.94
C ASN A 126 -7.86 -4.70 4.45
N VAL A 127 -8.08 -5.99 4.57
CA VAL A 127 -9.31 -6.61 5.11
C VAL A 127 -9.06 -7.14 6.51
N THR A 128 -8.19 -8.14 6.66
CA THR A 128 -7.94 -8.79 7.95
C THR A 128 -6.96 -8.03 8.83
N GLY A 129 -6.12 -7.19 8.24
CA GLY A 129 -4.97 -6.58 8.89
C GLY A 129 -3.77 -7.52 9.03
N GLN A 130 -3.87 -8.79 8.66
CA GLN A 130 -2.77 -9.74 8.80
C GLN A 130 -1.51 -9.24 8.07
N ILE A 131 -0.40 -9.22 8.79
CA ILE A 131 0.92 -8.87 8.26
C ILE A 131 1.53 -10.13 7.66
N LEU A 132 2.05 -10.04 6.44
CA LEU A 132 2.72 -11.16 5.78
C LEU A 132 4.20 -11.22 6.19
N PRO A 133 4.84 -12.41 6.14
CA PRO A 133 6.27 -12.59 6.40
C PRO A 133 7.12 -12.06 5.22
N TYR A 134 7.02 -10.76 4.96
CA TYR A 134 7.56 -10.15 3.74
C TYR A 134 9.10 -10.15 3.71
N ARG A 135 9.79 -10.19 4.87
CA ARG A 135 11.24 -10.31 4.93
C ARG A 135 11.71 -11.68 4.48
N GLU A 136 11.02 -12.72 4.94
CA GLU A 136 11.27 -14.11 4.56
C GLU A 136 10.93 -14.33 3.07
N LEU A 137 9.85 -13.71 2.59
CA LEU A 137 9.50 -13.72 1.16
C LEU A 137 10.54 -12.98 0.32
N ALA A 138 11.11 -11.87 0.81
CA ALA A 138 12.21 -11.17 0.15
C ALA A 138 13.48 -12.03 0.10
N ALA A 139 13.80 -12.74 1.18
CA ALA A 139 14.91 -13.68 1.19
C ALA A 139 14.70 -14.83 0.20
N LEU A 140 13.47 -15.36 0.10
CA LEU A 140 13.08 -16.36 -0.89
C LEU A 140 13.24 -15.83 -2.33
N CYS A 141 12.81 -14.60 -2.60
CA CYS A 141 12.99 -13.95 -3.90
C CYS A 141 14.48 -13.84 -4.26
N LYS A 142 15.30 -13.39 -3.32
CA LYS A 142 16.76 -13.25 -3.50
C LYS A 142 17.42 -14.60 -3.79
N GLU A 143 17.03 -15.68 -3.07
CA GLU A 143 17.55 -17.05 -3.28
C GLU A 143 17.32 -17.53 -4.72
N HIS A 144 16.17 -17.18 -5.31
CA HIS A 144 15.76 -17.65 -6.64
C HIS A 144 15.97 -16.63 -7.77
N GLY A 145 16.56 -15.46 -7.50
CA GLY A 145 16.73 -14.40 -8.51
C GLY A 145 15.41 -13.80 -9.03
N ILE A 146 14.35 -13.83 -8.21
CA ILE A 146 12.99 -13.36 -8.52
C ILE A 146 12.80 -11.95 -7.98
N CYS A 147 12.08 -11.10 -8.71
CA CYS A 147 11.73 -9.75 -8.27
C CYS A 147 10.68 -9.79 -7.16
N MET A 148 10.92 -9.10 -6.04
CA MET A 148 9.88 -8.84 -5.04
C MET A 148 9.28 -7.45 -5.23
N ILE A 149 7.97 -7.41 -5.56
CA ILE A 149 7.16 -6.19 -5.61
C ILE A 149 6.26 -6.16 -4.38
N ALA A 150 6.47 -5.18 -3.51
CA ALA A 150 5.78 -5.05 -2.24
C ALA A 150 4.69 -3.97 -2.30
N ASP A 151 3.44 -4.34 -2.00
CA ASP A 151 2.35 -3.39 -1.76
C ASP A 151 2.38 -2.97 -0.28
N GLY A 152 2.96 -1.79 -0.01
CA GLY A 152 3.07 -1.18 1.30
C GLY A 152 1.89 -0.29 1.69
N ALA A 153 0.78 -0.30 0.94
CA ALA A 153 -0.34 0.63 1.14
C ALA A 153 -0.96 0.61 2.54
N GLN A 154 -0.89 -0.50 3.26
CA GLN A 154 -1.41 -0.64 4.64
C GLN A 154 -0.29 -0.74 5.69
N ALA A 155 0.96 -0.76 5.26
CA ALA A 155 2.11 -0.95 6.14
C ALA A 155 2.94 0.34 6.30
N CYS A 156 3.16 1.07 5.20
CA CYS A 156 4.01 2.26 5.20
C CYS A 156 3.42 3.38 6.07
N GLY A 157 4.26 3.89 6.97
CA GLY A 157 3.89 4.91 7.96
C GLY A 157 3.44 4.32 9.31
N THR A 158 3.02 3.05 9.34
CA THR A 158 2.59 2.35 10.57
C THR A 158 3.57 1.26 10.97
N LEU A 159 4.08 0.48 9.99
CA LEU A 159 5.12 -0.53 10.22
C LEU A 159 6.50 0.02 9.82
N PRO A 160 7.59 -0.50 10.44
CA PRO A 160 8.95 -0.07 10.14
C PRO A 160 9.47 -0.70 8.83
N VAL A 161 8.83 -0.37 7.71
CA VAL A 161 9.17 -0.88 6.38
C VAL A 161 10.38 -0.14 5.83
N GLN A 162 11.40 -0.88 5.39
CA GLN A 162 12.63 -0.34 4.81
C GLN A 162 13.03 -1.13 3.56
N MET A 163 13.68 -0.48 2.59
CA MET A 163 14.25 -1.19 1.42
C MET A 163 15.30 -2.24 1.83
N SER A 164 15.96 -2.06 2.96
CA SER A 164 16.88 -3.05 3.56
C SER A 164 16.18 -4.33 4.02
N ASP A 165 14.85 -4.38 4.11
CA ASP A 165 14.09 -5.61 4.35
C ASP A 165 14.17 -6.60 3.16
N GLY A 166 14.76 -6.16 2.04
CA GLY A 166 15.14 -7.03 0.91
C GLY A 166 14.21 -7.01 -0.29
N MET A 167 13.11 -6.24 -0.25
CA MET A 167 12.24 -6.04 -1.41
C MET A 167 12.96 -5.26 -2.52
N ASN A 168 12.69 -5.59 -3.78
CA ASN A 168 13.28 -4.89 -4.92
C ASN A 168 12.49 -3.63 -5.28
N ILE A 169 11.17 -3.67 -5.10
CA ILE A 169 10.28 -2.56 -5.39
C ILE A 169 9.27 -2.43 -4.25
N LEU A 170 9.17 -1.22 -3.68
CA LEU A 170 8.16 -0.84 -2.70
C LEU A 170 7.19 0.15 -3.33
N CYS A 171 5.90 -0.16 -3.30
CA CYS A 171 4.82 0.72 -3.74
C CYS A 171 3.97 1.16 -2.54
N THR A 172 3.65 2.46 -2.41
CA THR A 172 2.81 2.93 -1.32
C THR A 172 1.93 4.12 -1.70
N ALA A 173 0.93 4.39 -0.87
CA ALA A 173 0.01 5.51 -1.01
C ALA A 173 0.40 6.65 -0.07
N GLY A 174 0.40 7.88 -0.56
CA GLY A 174 0.70 9.04 0.26
C GLY A 174 -0.40 9.42 1.26
N HIS A 175 -1.66 9.12 0.93
CA HIS A 175 -2.85 9.56 1.69
C HIS A 175 -3.33 8.58 2.77
N LYS A 176 -2.54 7.54 3.09
CA LYS A 176 -2.84 6.57 4.16
C LYS A 176 -1.92 6.82 5.36
N GLY A 177 -1.19 5.83 5.81
CA GLY A 177 -0.29 5.93 6.96
C GLY A 177 0.85 6.95 6.81
N LEU A 178 1.05 7.53 5.63
CA LEU A 178 1.98 8.65 5.41
C LEU A 178 1.35 10.04 5.60
N TYR A 179 0.06 10.12 5.89
CA TYR A 179 -0.68 11.37 6.21
C TYR A 179 -0.56 12.51 5.17
N GLY A 180 -0.22 12.19 3.92
CA GLY A 180 -0.20 13.13 2.80
C GLY A 180 -1.58 13.30 2.16
N ALA A 181 -1.70 14.26 1.25
CA ALA A 181 -2.93 14.46 0.46
C ALA A 181 -3.15 13.31 -0.54
N THR A 182 -4.43 13.14 -0.95
CA THR A 182 -4.81 12.28 -2.08
C THR A 182 -4.09 12.70 -3.36
N GLY A 183 -3.99 11.79 -4.34
CA GLY A 183 -3.28 12.06 -5.59
C GLY A 183 -1.77 11.97 -5.47
N THR A 184 -1.27 11.25 -4.45
CA THR A 184 0.16 10.96 -4.24
C THR A 184 0.41 9.51 -3.88
N GLY A 185 1.53 8.98 -4.34
CA GLY A 185 2.08 7.68 -4.01
C GLY A 185 3.56 7.65 -4.31
N LEU A 186 4.21 6.58 -3.92
CA LEU A 186 5.65 6.36 -4.16
C LEU A 186 5.87 4.96 -4.74
N LEU A 187 6.83 4.88 -5.65
CA LEU A 187 7.52 3.67 -6.02
C LEU A 187 9.00 3.87 -5.70
N ILE A 188 9.58 2.96 -4.93
CA ILE A 188 11.01 2.97 -4.59
C ILE A 188 11.61 1.66 -5.07
N THR A 189 12.73 1.72 -5.79
CA THR A 189 13.36 0.54 -6.37
C THR A 189 14.85 0.43 -5.99
N ASP A 190 15.35 -0.81 -5.91
CA ASP A 190 16.79 -1.09 -5.75
C ASP A 190 17.53 -1.17 -7.11
N THR A 191 16.78 -0.98 -8.22
CA THR A 191 17.26 -0.99 -9.62
C THR A 191 17.80 -2.32 -10.15
N LYS A 192 17.79 -3.41 -9.38
CA LYS A 192 18.23 -4.73 -9.85
C LYS A 192 17.37 -5.28 -10.98
N PHE A 193 16.10 -4.89 -11.00
CA PHE A 193 15.15 -5.25 -12.04
C PHE A 193 14.73 -3.96 -12.76
N PRO A 194 15.15 -3.75 -14.03
CA PRO A 194 14.82 -2.54 -14.78
C PRO A 194 13.33 -2.48 -15.09
N ILE A 195 12.68 -1.39 -14.68
CA ILE A 195 11.25 -1.16 -14.89
C ILE A 195 11.06 -0.46 -16.24
N GLN A 196 10.24 -1.02 -17.12
CA GLN A 196 9.83 -0.35 -18.36
C GLN A 196 8.77 0.71 -18.07
N PRO A 197 8.80 1.86 -18.76
CA PRO A 197 7.79 2.90 -18.56
C PRO A 197 6.38 2.38 -18.96
N LEU A 198 5.38 2.75 -18.19
CA LEU A 198 3.97 2.51 -18.51
C LEU A 198 3.38 3.68 -19.32
N LEU A 199 3.84 4.88 -19.03
CA LEU A 199 3.41 6.11 -19.65
C LEU A 199 4.61 6.77 -20.36
N TYR A 200 4.36 7.34 -21.53
CA TYR A 200 5.35 8.04 -22.33
C TYR A 200 4.95 9.52 -22.45
N GLY A 201 5.89 10.42 -22.24
CA GLY A 201 5.61 11.85 -22.33
C GLY A 201 6.78 12.73 -21.92
N GLY A 202 6.59 14.02 -21.91
CA GLY A 202 7.63 14.97 -21.55
C GLY A 202 8.02 14.86 -20.07
N THR A 203 9.32 14.82 -19.80
CA THR A 203 9.92 14.76 -18.47
C THR A 203 10.58 16.07 -18.04
N GLY A 204 10.79 16.99 -19.00
CA GLY A 204 11.56 18.22 -18.81
C GLY A 204 13.04 18.06 -19.15
N SER A 205 13.53 16.84 -19.32
CA SER A 205 14.90 16.53 -19.73
C SER A 205 14.94 15.92 -21.14
N LEU A 206 16.11 16.00 -21.82
CA LEU A 206 16.38 15.38 -23.12
C LEU A 206 15.30 15.64 -24.19
N SER A 207 14.70 16.84 -24.21
CA SER A 207 13.52 17.17 -25.03
C SER A 207 13.70 17.01 -26.55
N ALA A 208 14.93 16.90 -27.02
CA ALA A 208 15.26 16.65 -28.45
C ALA A 208 15.16 15.16 -28.83
N LYS A 209 15.14 14.24 -27.87
CA LYS A 209 15.01 12.79 -28.09
C LYS A 209 13.55 12.38 -28.12
N LEU A 210 13.21 11.42 -28.99
CA LEU A 210 11.87 10.84 -29.09
C LEU A 210 11.65 9.74 -28.06
N GLU A 211 12.71 9.09 -27.60
CA GLU A 211 12.69 8.03 -26.59
C GLU A 211 12.64 8.63 -25.18
N MET A 212 12.04 7.89 -24.25
CA MET A 212 12.10 8.23 -22.82
C MET A 212 13.55 8.21 -22.33
N PRO A 213 13.92 9.06 -21.36
CA PRO A 213 15.24 9.02 -20.74
C PRO A 213 15.54 7.63 -20.15
N ASP A 214 16.81 7.22 -20.17
CA ASP A 214 17.26 5.94 -19.61
C ASP A 214 17.47 5.98 -18.09
N PHE A 215 17.53 7.17 -17.51
CA PHE A 215 17.80 7.37 -16.09
C PHE A 215 16.51 7.62 -15.30
N LEU A 216 16.55 7.23 -14.03
CA LEU A 216 15.50 7.51 -13.05
C LEU A 216 15.74 8.91 -12.41
N PRO A 217 14.69 9.57 -11.96
CA PRO A 217 13.28 9.16 -12.01
C PRO A 217 12.59 9.43 -13.34
N ASP A 218 13.19 10.19 -14.25
CA ASP A 218 12.61 10.70 -15.50
C ASP A 218 12.04 9.61 -16.40
N ARG A 219 12.67 8.43 -16.42
CA ARG A 219 12.18 7.27 -17.18
C ARG A 219 10.75 6.87 -16.78
N LEU A 220 10.38 7.07 -15.52
CA LEU A 220 9.10 6.62 -14.95
C LEU A 220 8.19 7.77 -14.52
N GLU A 221 8.69 9.01 -14.55
CA GLU A 221 7.92 10.22 -14.24
C GLU A 221 7.75 11.08 -15.48
N CYS A 222 6.61 10.98 -16.16
CA CYS A 222 6.29 11.87 -17.26
C CYS A 222 5.08 12.75 -16.93
N GLY A 223 5.02 13.91 -17.58
CA GLY A 223 4.00 14.91 -17.31
C GLY A 223 4.34 15.83 -16.14
N THR A 224 3.51 16.84 -15.91
CA THR A 224 3.67 17.76 -14.79
C THR A 224 3.28 17.08 -13.48
N LEU A 225 4.19 17.09 -12.52
CA LEU A 225 3.97 16.47 -11.22
C LEU A 225 2.90 17.20 -10.38
N ASN A 226 2.23 16.45 -9.50
CA ASN A 226 1.33 17.02 -8.49
C ASN A 226 2.14 17.65 -7.34
N ILE A 227 2.69 18.83 -7.59
CA ILE A 227 3.61 19.52 -6.66
C ILE A 227 2.94 19.77 -5.31
N ALA A 228 1.71 20.24 -5.29
CA ALA A 228 0.96 20.50 -4.05
C ALA A 228 0.78 19.21 -3.22
N GLY A 229 0.45 18.11 -3.88
CA GLY A 229 0.36 16.79 -3.24
C GLY A 229 1.71 16.28 -2.74
N ILE A 230 2.78 16.46 -3.50
CA ILE A 230 4.16 16.07 -3.12
C ILE A 230 4.60 16.82 -1.87
N LEU A 231 4.36 18.12 -1.79
CA LEU A 231 4.71 18.92 -0.60
C LEU A 231 3.84 18.54 0.61
N SER A 232 2.58 18.17 0.39
CA SER A 232 1.73 17.60 1.43
C SER A 232 2.26 16.23 1.92
N LEU A 233 2.68 15.35 1.00
CA LEU A 233 3.31 14.07 1.34
C LEU A 233 4.59 14.26 2.16
N ARG A 234 5.43 15.22 1.77
CA ARG A 234 6.62 15.59 2.54
C ARG A 234 6.27 15.98 3.98
N ALA A 235 5.25 16.83 4.16
CA ALA A 235 4.79 17.23 5.49
C ALA A 235 4.25 16.02 6.29
N GLY A 236 3.52 15.11 5.65
CA GLY A 236 3.04 13.88 6.26
C GLY A 236 4.18 12.95 6.69
N ILE A 237 5.17 12.72 5.83
CA ILE A 237 6.38 11.94 6.18
C ILE A 237 7.14 12.59 7.35
N ALA A 238 7.29 13.90 7.35
CA ALA A 238 7.92 14.61 8.46
C ALA A 238 7.14 14.44 9.78
N PHE A 239 5.80 14.45 9.71
CA PHE A 239 4.93 14.17 10.86
C PHE A 239 5.14 12.73 11.37
N VAL A 240 5.10 11.73 10.48
CA VAL A 240 5.33 10.31 10.85
C VAL A 240 6.72 10.13 11.45
N LYS A 241 7.75 10.73 10.85
CA LYS A 241 9.13 10.69 11.36
C LYS A 241 9.25 11.30 12.75
N LYS A 242 8.58 12.45 13.00
CA LYS A 242 8.58 13.13 14.30
C LYS A 242 7.84 12.34 15.37
N THR A 243 6.68 11.75 15.02
CA THR A 243 5.86 10.97 15.95
C THR A 243 6.49 9.59 16.22
N GLY A 244 7.11 9.00 15.20
CA GLY A 244 7.67 7.66 15.22
C GLY A 244 6.65 6.59 14.80
N THR A 245 7.00 5.75 13.83
CA THR A 245 6.14 4.65 13.34
C THR A 245 5.77 3.67 14.46
N ALA A 246 6.69 3.39 15.39
CA ALA A 246 6.43 2.52 16.53
C ALA A 246 5.36 3.11 17.48
N ALA A 247 5.39 4.41 17.74
CA ALA A 247 4.40 5.09 18.58
C ALA A 247 3.02 5.10 17.90
N ILE A 248 2.97 5.36 16.58
CA ILE A 248 1.74 5.29 15.77
C ILE A 248 1.17 3.87 15.83
N PHE A 249 1.98 2.87 15.53
CA PHE A 249 1.57 1.47 15.57
C PHE A 249 1.02 1.04 16.94
N GLN A 250 1.73 1.41 18.01
CA GLN A 250 1.31 1.09 19.39
C GLN A 250 -0.03 1.73 19.73
N HIS A 251 -0.21 3.01 19.41
CA HIS A 251 -1.45 3.73 19.66
C HIS A 251 -2.63 3.11 18.91
N GLU A 252 -2.48 2.93 17.59
CA GLU A 252 -3.53 2.38 16.73
C GLU A 252 -3.85 0.93 17.10
N THR A 253 -2.84 0.13 17.48
CA THR A 253 -3.03 -1.23 18.00
C THR A 253 -3.78 -1.22 19.34
N THR A 254 -3.50 -0.27 20.21
CA THR A 254 -4.21 -0.10 21.48
C THR A 254 -5.69 0.19 21.22
N CYS A 255 -6.01 1.06 20.26
CA CYS A 255 -7.39 1.31 19.82
C CYS A 255 -8.05 0.03 19.28
N CYS A 256 -7.37 -0.72 18.42
CA CYS A 256 -7.87 -1.99 17.89
C CYS A 256 -8.12 -3.03 19.00
N ASN A 257 -7.19 -3.21 19.93
CA ASN A 257 -7.30 -4.16 21.03
C ASN A 257 -8.44 -3.79 21.97
N LYS A 258 -8.67 -2.49 22.22
CA LYS A 258 -9.80 -2.02 22.99
C LYS A 258 -11.13 -2.38 22.33
N LEU A 259 -11.27 -2.12 21.02
CA LEU A 259 -12.47 -2.52 20.28
C LEU A 259 -12.64 -4.04 20.31
N LEU A 260 -11.59 -4.80 19.98
CA LEU A 260 -11.62 -6.28 19.98
C LEU A 260 -12.09 -6.85 21.30
N SER A 261 -11.56 -6.35 22.43
CA SER A 261 -11.98 -6.82 23.76
C SER A 261 -13.47 -6.61 24.04
N MET A 262 -14.07 -5.56 23.46
CA MET A 262 -15.50 -5.31 23.55
C MET A 262 -16.30 -6.23 22.60
N LEU A 263 -15.86 -6.35 21.33
CA LEU A 263 -16.55 -7.19 20.33
C LEU A 263 -16.58 -8.66 20.74
N GLN A 264 -15.51 -9.17 21.35
CA GLN A 264 -15.44 -10.57 21.85
C GLN A 264 -16.46 -10.89 22.95
N THR A 265 -17.04 -9.88 23.61
CA THR A 265 -18.13 -10.08 24.60
C THR A 265 -19.51 -10.05 23.96
N MET A 266 -19.62 -9.89 22.66
CA MET A 266 -20.88 -9.75 21.91
C MET A 266 -21.11 -11.01 21.06
N PRO A 267 -22.00 -11.95 21.46
CA PRO A 267 -22.20 -13.22 20.74
C PRO A 267 -22.72 -13.01 19.32
N GLN A 268 -23.38 -11.89 19.03
CA GLN A 268 -23.88 -11.54 17.69
C GLN A 268 -22.79 -11.01 16.75
N VAL A 269 -21.55 -10.77 17.23
CA VAL A 269 -20.47 -10.20 16.44
C VAL A 269 -19.45 -11.27 16.05
N THR A 270 -19.16 -11.37 14.76
CA THR A 270 -18.07 -12.19 14.23
C THR A 270 -16.88 -11.30 13.90
N VAL A 271 -15.70 -11.60 14.43
CA VAL A 271 -14.45 -10.88 14.17
C VAL A 271 -13.53 -11.76 13.30
N TYR A 272 -12.96 -11.18 12.26
CA TYR A 272 -12.09 -11.89 11.29
C TYR A 272 -10.62 -11.73 11.63
N ARG A 273 -10.22 -12.19 12.81
CA ARG A 273 -8.81 -12.33 13.24
C ARG A 273 -8.60 -13.71 13.83
N GLN A 274 -7.48 -14.34 13.48
CA GLN A 274 -7.08 -15.65 14.01
C GLN A 274 -5.94 -15.48 15.02
N PRO A 275 -5.91 -16.23 16.12
CA PRO A 275 -4.80 -16.24 17.06
C PRO A 275 -3.49 -16.70 16.38
N GLY A 276 -2.36 -16.14 16.79
CA GLY A 276 -1.05 -16.55 16.32
C GLY A 276 -0.45 -15.72 15.19
N ALA A 277 -1.26 -14.98 14.42
CA ALA A 277 -0.74 -14.08 13.38
C ALA A 277 -0.45 -12.67 13.94
N ALA A 278 0.46 -11.95 13.27
CA ALA A 278 0.68 -10.52 13.50
C ALA A 278 -0.31 -9.67 12.68
N TYR A 279 -0.76 -8.55 13.24
CA TYR A 279 -1.76 -7.69 12.60
C TYR A 279 -1.36 -6.23 12.60
N ALA A 280 -1.54 -5.58 11.45
CA ALA A 280 -1.66 -4.13 11.35
C ALA A 280 -2.96 -3.65 12.07
N PRO A 281 -3.08 -2.37 12.43
CA PRO A 281 -4.21 -1.85 13.19
C PRO A 281 -5.50 -1.75 12.37
N ILE A 282 -6.01 -2.90 11.95
CA ILE A 282 -7.25 -3.08 11.19
C ILE A 282 -8.08 -4.16 11.87
N VAL A 283 -9.37 -3.94 12.05
CA VAL A 283 -10.32 -4.94 12.58
C VAL A 283 -11.51 -5.01 11.63
N SER A 284 -11.76 -6.19 11.06
CA SER A 284 -12.97 -6.48 10.30
C SER A 284 -13.92 -7.33 11.11
N PHE A 285 -15.18 -7.00 11.06
CA PHE A 285 -16.24 -7.71 11.78
C PHE A 285 -17.56 -7.66 11.02
N ASN A 286 -18.50 -8.54 11.40
CA ASN A 286 -19.91 -8.50 10.99
C ASN A 286 -20.81 -8.70 12.21
N ILE A 287 -22.05 -8.22 12.09
CA ILE A 287 -23.11 -8.39 13.09
C ILE A 287 -24.14 -9.36 12.52
N GLN A 288 -24.57 -10.33 13.31
CA GLN A 288 -25.57 -11.30 12.89
C GLN A 288 -26.89 -10.60 12.50
N ASN A 289 -27.52 -11.06 11.42
CA ASN A 289 -28.76 -10.53 10.85
C ASN A 289 -28.68 -9.09 10.27
N LEU A 290 -27.48 -8.51 10.17
CA LEU A 290 -27.24 -7.24 9.48
C LEU A 290 -26.21 -7.44 8.38
N SER A 291 -26.43 -6.83 7.21
CA SER A 291 -25.38 -6.73 6.20
C SER A 291 -24.28 -5.79 6.67
N SER A 292 -23.11 -5.87 5.99
CA SER A 292 -22.00 -4.95 6.28
C SER A 292 -22.40 -3.50 6.00
N GLU A 293 -23.17 -3.26 4.95
CA GLU A 293 -23.67 -1.96 4.54
C GLU A 293 -24.66 -1.38 5.54
N GLU A 294 -25.69 -2.16 5.97
CA GLU A 294 -26.65 -1.75 6.99
C GLU A 294 -25.96 -1.42 8.31
N THR A 295 -24.99 -2.26 8.71
CA THR A 295 -24.21 -2.03 9.93
C THR A 295 -23.45 -0.69 9.85
N ALA A 296 -22.79 -0.42 8.72
CA ALA A 296 -22.03 0.82 8.54
C ALA A 296 -22.96 2.04 8.51
N GLU A 297 -24.13 1.96 7.87
CA GLU A 297 -25.12 3.03 7.82
C GLU A 297 -25.68 3.36 9.21
N LEU A 298 -26.05 2.33 10.00
CA LEU A 298 -26.54 2.52 11.37
C LEU A 298 -25.48 3.14 12.30
N LEU A 299 -24.21 2.82 12.07
CA LEU A 299 -23.10 3.42 12.81
C LEU A 299 -22.82 4.85 12.36
N ASP A 300 -22.93 5.14 11.06
CA ASP A 300 -22.78 6.51 10.50
C ASP A 300 -23.84 7.46 11.06
N GLN A 301 -25.09 7.02 11.19
CA GLN A 301 -26.17 7.78 11.86
C GLN A 301 -25.85 8.13 13.33
N LYS A 302 -24.94 7.36 13.96
CA LYS A 302 -24.42 7.61 15.33
C LYS A 302 -23.08 8.38 15.32
N GLY A 303 -22.59 8.83 14.14
CA GLY A 303 -21.38 9.61 13.97
C GLY A 303 -20.09 8.78 13.82
N PHE A 304 -20.19 7.47 13.55
CA PHE A 304 -19.03 6.59 13.37
C PHE A 304 -18.82 6.23 11.90
N CYS A 305 -17.79 6.79 11.27
CA CYS A 305 -17.46 6.57 9.86
C CYS A 305 -16.63 5.29 9.67
N LEU A 306 -17.28 4.16 9.45
CA LEU A 306 -16.65 2.88 9.12
C LEU A 306 -16.88 2.54 7.64
N ARG A 307 -15.99 1.72 7.08
CA ARG A 307 -16.15 1.26 5.71
C ARG A 307 -16.75 -0.14 5.67
N ALA A 308 -17.75 -0.34 4.80
CA ALA A 308 -18.37 -1.64 4.53
C ALA A 308 -17.99 -2.23 3.17
N GLY A 309 -18.32 -3.49 2.94
CA GLY A 309 -18.26 -4.21 1.68
C GLY A 309 -16.94 -4.97 1.45
N LEU A 310 -16.57 -5.18 0.19
CA LEU A 310 -15.44 -6.04 -0.21
C LEU A 310 -14.07 -5.36 -0.16
N HIS A 311 -13.97 -4.10 0.23
CA HIS A 311 -12.71 -3.35 0.39
C HIS A 311 -11.73 -3.45 -0.79
N CYS A 312 -12.23 -3.76 -1.99
CA CYS A 312 -11.43 -4.02 -3.20
C CYS A 312 -10.43 -5.20 -3.05
N ALA A 313 -10.75 -6.23 -2.25
CA ALA A 313 -9.90 -7.39 -2.01
C ALA A 313 -10.71 -8.71 -2.03
N PRO A 314 -11.25 -9.11 -3.20
CA PRO A 314 -12.16 -10.25 -3.30
C PRO A 314 -11.52 -11.58 -2.89
N LEU A 315 -10.20 -11.77 -3.10
CA LEU A 315 -9.51 -12.98 -2.67
C LEU A 315 -9.41 -13.07 -1.15
N ALA A 316 -9.17 -11.95 -0.45
CA ALA A 316 -9.17 -11.92 1.00
C ALA A 316 -10.55 -12.28 1.57
N HIS A 317 -11.62 -11.76 0.97
CA HIS A 317 -12.99 -12.12 1.37
C HIS A 317 -13.34 -13.59 1.07
N ARG A 318 -12.82 -14.18 -0.03
CA ARG A 318 -12.93 -15.62 -0.25
C ARG A 318 -12.20 -16.43 0.82
N ALA A 319 -11.00 -15.99 1.22
CA ALA A 319 -10.19 -16.67 2.22
C ALA A 319 -10.84 -16.68 3.62
N ILE A 320 -11.63 -15.66 3.96
CA ILE A 320 -12.33 -15.56 5.24
C ILE A 320 -13.84 -15.87 5.16
N GLY A 321 -14.34 -16.32 3.99
CA GLY A 321 -15.73 -16.74 3.80
C GLY A 321 -16.76 -15.61 3.78
N THR A 322 -16.38 -14.40 3.39
CA THR A 322 -17.26 -13.21 3.38
C THR A 322 -17.42 -12.57 1.99
N ILE A 323 -17.22 -13.36 0.93
CA ILE A 323 -17.25 -12.83 -0.44
C ILE A 323 -18.63 -12.27 -0.84
N ASP A 324 -19.71 -12.84 -0.32
CA ASP A 324 -21.07 -12.49 -0.69
C ASP A 324 -21.60 -11.23 0.03
N GLY A 325 -21.11 -10.93 1.24
CA GLY A 325 -21.60 -9.82 2.07
C GLY A 325 -20.54 -8.82 2.54
N GLY A 326 -19.25 -9.06 2.22
CA GLY A 326 -18.18 -8.19 2.71
C GLY A 326 -18.05 -8.18 4.25
N THR A 327 -17.42 -7.14 4.75
CA THR A 327 -17.27 -6.89 6.20
C THR A 327 -17.36 -5.40 6.50
N VAL A 328 -17.69 -5.06 7.75
CA VAL A 328 -17.39 -3.72 8.30
C VAL A 328 -15.94 -3.68 8.74
N ARG A 329 -15.22 -2.64 8.37
CA ARG A 329 -13.81 -2.45 8.71
C ARG A 329 -13.59 -1.21 9.56
N PHE A 330 -13.00 -1.43 10.72
CA PHE A 330 -12.44 -0.40 11.58
C PHE A 330 -10.93 -0.28 11.32
N ALA A 331 -10.47 0.94 11.11
CA ALA A 331 -9.05 1.28 10.93
C ALA A 331 -8.80 2.65 11.60
N PRO A 332 -8.28 2.67 12.82
CA PRO A 332 -8.00 3.92 13.54
C PRO A 332 -6.78 4.63 12.96
N SER A 333 -6.61 5.88 13.37
CA SER A 333 -5.40 6.66 13.16
C SER A 333 -4.85 7.15 14.50
N ILE A 334 -3.65 7.74 14.48
CA ILE A 334 -3.04 8.36 15.66
C ILE A 334 -3.91 9.45 16.30
N PHE A 335 -4.90 9.98 15.58
CA PHE A 335 -5.79 11.04 16.06
C PHE A 335 -7.04 10.52 16.80
N ASN A 336 -7.32 9.22 16.72
CA ASN A 336 -8.45 8.64 17.45
C ASN A 336 -8.12 8.46 18.93
N THR A 337 -9.14 8.60 19.79
CA THR A 337 -9.02 8.50 21.24
C THR A 337 -9.69 7.25 21.78
N LEU A 338 -9.22 6.71 22.90
CA LEU A 338 -9.85 5.55 23.54
C LEU A 338 -11.32 5.77 23.93
N PRO A 339 -11.76 6.96 24.41
CA PRO A 339 -13.18 7.23 24.61
C PRO A 339 -14.04 7.06 23.37
N GLU A 340 -13.56 7.50 22.17
CA GLU A 340 -14.26 7.28 20.90
C GLU A 340 -14.40 5.79 20.60
N ILE A 341 -13.35 4.99 20.86
CA ILE A 341 -13.38 3.54 20.64
C ILE A 341 -14.39 2.86 21.58
N VAL A 342 -14.45 3.30 22.84
CA VAL A 342 -15.45 2.80 23.80
C VAL A 342 -16.87 3.16 23.36
N ALA A 343 -17.07 4.39 22.88
CA ALA A 343 -18.36 4.85 22.37
C ALA A 343 -18.80 4.03 21.14
N LEU A 344 -17.87 3.75 20.21
CA LEU A 344 -18.11 2.87 19.06
C LEU A 344 -18.51 1.47 19.51
N GLY A 345 -17.77 0.85 20.44
CA GLY A 345 -18.10 -0.47 20.96
C GLY A 345 -19.48 -0.53 21.62
N ASN A 346 -19.86 0.51 22.37
CA ASN A 346 -21.20 0.62 22.94
C ASN A 346 -22.28 0.81 21.87
N ALA A 347 -21.99 1.58 20.81
CA ALA A 347 -22.90 1.75 19.68
C ALA A 347 -23.15 0.41 18.96
N ILE A 348 -22.11 -0.41 18.74
CA ILE A 348 -22.21 -1.75 18.13
C ILE A 348 -23.05 -2.70 19.03
N ARG A 349 -22.86 -2.65 20.35
CA ARG A 349 -23.61 -3.49 21.28
C ARG A 349 -25.12 -3.24 21.23
N ASN A 350 -25.53 -2.04 20.87
CA ASN A 350 -26.93 -1.59 20.82
C ASN A 350 -27.51 -1.65 19.38
N LEU A 351 -26.87 -2.38 18.46
CA LEU A 351 -27.41 -2.80 17.18
C LEU A 351 -27.92 -4.24 17.26
#